data_c502117b22e3b9f6d2d5783b77341d77
#
_entry.id   c502117b22e3b9f6d2d5783b77341d77
#
_cell.length_a   1.000
_cell.length_b   1.000
_cell.length_c   1.000
_cell.angle_alpha   90.00
_cell.angle_beta   90.00
_cell.angle_gamma   90.00
#
_symmetry.space_group_name_H-M   'P 1'
#
loop_
_entity.id
_entity.type
_entity.pdbx_description
1 polymer ?
#
loop_
_entity_poly.entity_id
_entity_poly.type
_entity_poly.pdbx_seq_one_letter_code
_entity_poly.pdbx_strand_id
1 'polypeptide(L)'
;DAPTRLRTAAIYMQDQIKFGQGWTALAGLRYEKSRQRQDDHVKNTSATQHDSDVTGMAGIVYEFTPGWSVYASYSQSFLPQMGQDYHGNAFKPETGTQWEAGTKYARDGWTASAAVFDLRKRNIAAADPVNDGYKVLVGEQRARGLELEAAAELKNGLKFTGAYAYTKTEVTRSTNAREIGQPLNYTPRHALTVWSNWRLPQMPALTLGAGVRYVGKQHGNSAFYLPAYTVMDASVSYTHTNWRLTAGVKNLFNRSYYAGAVRTGVVSPGMPRNFNVTLKYFF
;
A
#
# COMPACT_ATOMS: atom_id res chain seq x y z
N ASP A 1 25.04 -2.26 -15.55
CA ASP A 1 23.61 -2.53 -15.35
C ASP A 1 23.31 -3.99 -15.63
N ALA A 2 22.54 -4.63 -14.77
CA ALA A 2 22.11 -6.01 -14.88
C ALA A 2 20.58 -6.05 -15.04
N PRO A 3 20.05 -5.85 -16.28
CA PRO A 3 18.62 -5.84 -16.51
C PRO A 3 18.01 -7.19 -16.16
N THR A 4 16.88 -7.15 -15.46
CA THR A 4 16.11 -8.34 -15.09
C THR A 4 14.84 -8.41 -15.93
N ARG A 5 14.60 -9.57 -16.54
CA ARG A 5 13.36 -9.87 -17.26
C ARG A 5 12.55 -10.90 -16.48
N LEU A 6 11.32 -10.55 -16.12
CA LEU A 6 10.38 -11.47 -15.48
C LEU A 6 9.28 -11.85 -16.49
N ARG A 7 9.02 -13.15 -16.60
CA ARG A 7 7.86 -13.71 -17.32
C ARG A 7 7.07 -14.54 -16.35
N THR A 8 5.78 -14.32 -16.29
CA THR A 8 4.87 -15.03 -15.39
C THR A 8 3.70 -15.59 -16.18
N ALA A 9 3.33 -16.82 -15.87
CA ALA A 9 2.10 -17.45 -16.32
C ALA A 9 1.33 -17.97 -15.10
N ALA A 10 0.03 -17.77 -15.07
CA ALA A 10 -0.79 -18.18 -13.94
C ALA A 10 -2.15 -18.70 -14.40
N ILE A 11 -2.67 -19.65 -13.65
CA ILE A 11 -4.07 -20.08 -13.70
C ILE A 11 -4.67 -19.89 -12.31
N TYR A 12 -5.90 -19.43 -12.26
CA TYR A 12 -6.60 -19.25 -11.00
C TYR A 12 -8.06 -19.70 -11.11
N MET A 13 -8.60 -20.12 -9.97
CA MET A 13 -10.00 -20.44 -9.78
C MET A 13 -10.48 -19.71 -8.52
N GLN A 14 -11.64 -19.09 -8.60
CA GLN A 14 -12.27 -18.42 -7.48
C GLN A 14 -13.77 -18.69 -7.52
N ASP A 15 -14.35 -18.92 -6.36
CA ASP A 15 -15.78 -19.09 -6.19
C ASP A 15 -16.30 -18.20 -5.05
N GLN A 16 -17.51 -17.67 -5.25
CA GLN A 16 -18.22 -16.87 -4.27
C GLN A 16 -19.61 -17.47 -4.07
N ILE A 17 -19.86 -17.95 -2.88
CA ILE A 17 -21.09 -18.66 -2.51
C ILE A 17 -21.91 -17.79 -1.56
N LYS A 18 -23.17 -17.51 -1.93
CA LYS A 18 -24.14 -16.86 -1.06
C LYS A 18 -25.05 -17.91 -0.43
N PHE A 19 -25.00 -18.03 0.89
CA PHE A 19 -25.80 -19.03 1.63
C PHE A 19 -27.19 -18.55 2.01
N GLY A 20 -27.54 -17.31 1.72
CA GLY A 20 -28.75 -16.66 2.27
C GLY A 20 -28.52 -16.06 3.66
N GLN A 21 -29.55 -15.40 4.20
CA GLN A 21 -29.51 -14.75 5.51
C GLN A 21 -28.31 -13.82 5.74
N GLY A 22 -27.81 -13.17 4.68
CA GLY A 22 -26.68 -12.22 4.72
C GLY A 22 -25.28 -12.85 4.69
N TRP A 23 -25.15 -14.17 4.58
CA TRP A 23 -23.83 -14.84 4.53
C TRP A 23 -23.30 -14.99 3.12
N THR A 24 -22.05 -14.65 2.93
CA THR A 24 -21.30 -14.87 1.70
C THR A 24 -19.90 -15.40 2.04
N ALA A 25 -19.48 -16.48 1.41
CA ALA A 25 -18.11 -16.97 1.47
C ALA A 25 -17.40 -16.82 0.13
N LEU A 26 -16.09 -16.60 0.20
CA LEU A 26 -15.20 -16.53 -0.94
C LEU A 26 -14.04 -17.49 -0.71
N ALA A 27 -13.66 -18.26 -1.74
CA ALA A 27 -12.45 -19.05 -1.74
C ALA A 27 -11.79 -19.00 -3.11
N GLY A 28 -10.47 -19.00 -3.15
CA GLY A 28 -9.72 -18.97 -4.39
C GLY A 28 -8.36 -19.63 -4.26
N LEU A 29 -7.90 -20.20 -5.34
CA LEU A 29 -6.57 -20.77 -5.51
C LEU A 29 -5.95 -20.24 -6.80
N ARG A 30 -4.66 -19.94 -6.75
CA ARG A 30 -3.87 -19.50 -7.89
C ARG A 30 -2.58 -20.29 -7.94
N TYR A 31 -2.35 -20.98 -9.04
CA TYR A 31 -1.04 -21.52 -9.39
C TYR A 31 -0.33 -20.54 -10.30
N GLU A 32 0.90 -20.21 -9.94
CA GLU A 32 1.74 -19.30 -10.71
C GLU A 32 3.10 -19.92 -10.98
N LYS A 33 3.60 -19.72 -12.19
CA LYS A 33 4.94 -20.10 -12.61
C LYS A 33 5.64 -18.87 -13.17
N SER A 34 6.85 -18.61 -12.66
CA SER A 34 7.67 -17.46 -13.08
C SER A 34 9.02 -17.95 -13.61
N ARG A 35 9.55 -17.17 -14.56
CA ARG A 35 10.92 -17.27 -15.05
C ARG A 35 11.55 -15.90 -14.97
N GLN A 36 12.59 -15.78 -14.16
CA GLN A 36 13.42 -14.59 -14.09
C GLN A 36 14.75 -14.84 -14.80
N ARG A 37 15.19 -13.87 -15.62
CA ARG A 37 16.50 -13.85 -16.23
C ARG A 37 17.16 -12.51 -15.93
N GLN A 38 18.38 -12.56 -15.43
CA GLN A 38 19.23 -11.42 -15.18
C GLN A 38 20.49 -11.55 -16.05
N ASP A 39 20.77 -10.52 -16.85
CA ASP A 39 21.94 -10.44 -17.71
C ASP A 39 22.91 -9.42 -17.12
N ASP A 40 24.08 -9.84 -16.63
CA ASP A 40 25.17 -8.95 -16.15
C ASP A 40 26.12 -8.66 -17.31
N HIS A 41 25.95 -7.49 -17.92
CA HIS A 41 26.79 -7.07 -19.06
C HIS A 41 28.22 -6.73 -18.65
N VAL A 42 28.51 -6.47 -17.38
CA VAL A 42 29.88 -6.16 -16.92
C VAL A 42 30.69 -7.44 -16.79
N LYS A 43 30.06 -8.50 -16.23
CA LYS A 43 30.69 -9.80 -16.04
C LYS A 43 30.47 -10.75 -17.23
N ASN A 44 29.69 -10.34 -18.22
CA ASN A 44 29.26 -11.16 -19.36
C ASN A 44 28.68 -12.51 -18.92
N THR A 45 27.82 -12.48 -17.90
CA THR A 45 27.14 -13.66 -17.35
C THR A 45 25.64 -13.49 -17.37
N SER A 46 24.91 -14.59 -17.46
CA SER A 46 23.46 -14.58 -17.31
C SER A 46 23.03 -15.65 -16.31
N ALA A 47 22.07 -15.29 -15.46
CA ALA A 47 21.42 -16.20 -14.55
C ALA A 47 19.94 -16.33 -14.89
N THR A 48 19.41 -17.55 -14.85
CA THR A 48 17.97 -17.80 -15.04
C THR A 48 17.47 -18.62 -13.87
N GLN A 49 16.36 -18.17 -13.28
CA GLN A 49 15.70 -18.86 -12.18
C GLN A 49 14.24 -19.13 -12.53
N HIS A 50 13.74 -20.27 -12.12
CA HIS A 50 12.36 -20.69 -12.28
C HIS A 50 11.75 -20.92 -10.91
N ASP A 51 10.61 -20.31 -10.66
CA ASP A 51 9.85 -20.46 -9.42
C ASP A 51 8.41 -20.82 -9.75
N SER A 52 7.76 -21.56 -8.86
CA SER A 52 6.32 -21.80 -8.94
C SER A 52 5.76 -21.96 -7.53
N ASP A 53 4.53 -21.50 -7.33
CA ASP A 53 3.83 -21.66 -6.05
C ASP A 53 2.32 -21.70 -6.26
N VAL A 54 1.63 -22.23 -5.25
CA VAL A 54 0.18 -22.18 -5.12
C VAL A 54 -0.17 -21.25 -3.97
N THR A 55 -0.89 -20.19 -4.27
CA THR A 55 -1.39 -19.25 -3.27
C THR A 55 -2.89 -19.38 -3.13
N GLY A 56 -3.39 -19.30 -1.90
CA GLY A 56 -4.80 -19.40 -1.57
C GLY A 56 -5.33 -18.12 -0.94
N MET A 57 -6.64 -17.93 -1.08
CA MET A 57 -7.40 -16.94 -0.36
C MET A 57 -8.73 -17.52 0.08
N ALA A 58 -9.20 -17.10 1.26
CA ALA A 58 -10.52 -17.42 1.77
C ALA A 58 -11.07 -16.24 2.57
N GLY A 59 -12.38 -16.07 2.55
CA GLY A 59 -13.05 -15.02 3.29
C GLY A 59 -14.51 -15.34 3.54
N ILE A 60 -15.04 -14.73 4.58
CA ILE A 60 -16.45 -14.81 4.94
C ILE A 60 -16.94 -13.40 5.26
N VAL A 61 -18.14 -13.09 4.80
CA VAL A 61 -18.85 -11.83 5.03
C VAL A 61 -20.22 -12.15 5.59
N TYR A 62 -20.63 -11.40 6.58
CA TYR A 62 -21.97 -11.45 7.13
C TYR A 62 -22.60 -10.04 7.12
N GLU A 63 -23.62 -9.85 6.29
CA GLU A 63 -24.44 -8.65 6.29
C GLU A 63 -25.59 -8.85 7.29
N PHE A 64 -25.45 -8.27 8.48
CA PHE A 64 -26.41 -8.46 9.58
C PHE A 64 -27.58 -7.45 9.54
N THR A 65 -27.43 -6.38 8.79
CA THR A 65 -28.48 -5.43 8.46
C THR A 65 -28.18 -4.77 7.11
N PRO A 66 -29.17 -4.32 6.32
CA PRO A 66 -28.93 -3.73 5.01
C PRO A 66 -27.87 -2.64 5.03
N GLY A 67 -26.83 -2.84 4.25
CA GLY A 67 -25.69 -1.93 4.14
C GLY A 67 -24.63 -2.05 5.22
N TRP A 68 -24.79 -2.91 6.23
CA TRP A 68 -23.78 -3.11 7.26
C TRP A 68 -23.32 -4.58 7.33
N SER A 69 -22.03 -4.80 7.14
CA SER A 69 -21.43 -6.13 7.16
C SER A 69 -20.17 -6.19 8.03
N VAL A 70 -19.89 -7.40 8.52
CA VAL A 70 -18.60 -7.77 9.12
C VAL A 70 -17.95 -8.83 8.24
N TYR A 71 -16.63 -8.91 8.26
CA TYR A 71 -15.91 -9.90 7.48
C TYR A 71 -14.62 -10.34 8.16
N ALA A 72 -14.15 -11.51 7.76
CA ALA A 72 -12.80 -11.99 8.03
C ALA A 72 -12.24 -12.63 6.77
N SER A 73 -10.96 -12.46 6.54
CA SER A 73 -10.27 -13.03 5.38
C SER A 73 -8.85 -13.48 5.69
N TYR A 74 -8.40 -14.44 4.92
CA TYR A 74 -7.03 -14.92 4.86
C TYR A 74 -6.55 -14.91 3.44
N SER A 75 -5.33 -14.45 3.20
CA SER A 75 -4.72 -14.46 1.87
C SER A 75 -3.24 -14.77 1.93
N GLN A 76 -2.75 -15.37 0.84
CA GLN A 76 -1.36 -15.67 0.62
C GLN A 76 -0.84 -14.92 -0.61
N SER A 77 0.42 -14.57 -0.61
CA SER A 77 1.13 -13.99 -1.75
C SER A 77 2.50 -14.60 -1.91
N PHE A 78 3.01 -14.55 -3.12
CA PHE A 78 4.32 -15.02 -3.47
C PHE A 78 5.01 -14.03 -4.40
N LEU A 79 6.31 -13.81 -4.19
CA LEU A 79 7.12 -12.90 -5.00
C LEU A 79 8.45 -13.59 -5.33
N PRO A 80 8.70 -13.93 -6.62
CA PRO A 80 9.98 -14.48 -7.05
C PRO A 80 11.14 -13.54 -6.72
N GLN A 81 12.26 -14.08 -6.28
CA GLN A 81 13.48 -13.33 -6.01
C GLN A 81 14.70 -14.02 -6.62
N MET A 82 15.61 -13.22 -7.18
CA MET A 82 16.87 -13.69 -7.76
C MET A 82 17.96 -13.79 -6.70
N GLY A 83 18.82 -14.76 -6.86
CA GLY A 83 20.02 -14.92 -6.05
C GLY A 83 20.24 -16.38 -5.61
N GLN A 84 21.37 -16.58 -4.94
CA GLN A 84 21.76 -17.88 -4.40
C GLN A 84 22.50 -17.69 -3.07
N ASP A 85 22.50 -18.75 -2.25
CA ASP A 85 23.28 -18.84 -1.04
C ASP A 85 24.77 -19.16 -1.33
N TYR A 86 25.59 -19.28 -0.30
CA TYR A 86 27.02 -19.65 -0.40
C TYR A 86 27.22 -21.01 -1.08
N HIS A 87 26.29 -21.95 -0.93
CA HIS A 87 26.36 -23.29 -1.53
C HIS A 87 25.82 -23.33 -2.97
N GLY A 88 25.41 -22.19 -3.54
CA GLY A 88 24.85 -22.13 -4.90
C GLY A 88 23.37 -22.48 -5.01
N ASN A 89 22.65 -22.67 -3.90
CA ASN A 89 21.23 -22.94 -3.92
C ASN A 89 20.48 -21.65 -4.26
N ALA A 90 19.61 -21.71 -5.28
CA ALA A 90 18.75 -20.59 -5.66
C ALA A 90 17.82 -20.18 -4.52
N PHE A 91 17.56 -18.90 -4.38
CA PHE A 91 16.66 -18.38 -3.37
C PHE A 91 15.22 -18.81 -3.67
N LYS A 92 14.52 -19.29 -2.64
CA LYS A 92 13.08 -19.50 -2.70
C LYS A 92 12.37 -18.14 -2.76
N PRO A 93 11.19 -18.06 -3.38
CA PRO A 93 10.38 -16.84 -3.39
C PRO A 93 10.10 -16.32 -1.98
N GLU A 94 9.97 -15.00 -1.88
CA GLU A 94 9.37 -14.40 -0.70
C GLU A 94 7.89 -14.77 -0.64
N THR A 95 7.40 -15.09 0.54
CA THR A 95 5.99 -15.44 0.76
C THR A 95 5.35 -14.46 1.75
N GLY A 96 4.10 -14.12 1.48
CA GLY A 96 3.28 -13.30 2.37
C GLY A 96 2.05 -14.06 2.86
N THR A 97 1.65 -13.82 4.10
CA THR A 97 0.38 -14.29 4.65
C THR A 97 -0.29 -13.12 5.38
N GLN A 98 -1.58 -12.91 5.13
CA GLN A 98 -2.36 -11.86 5.78
C GLN A 98 -3.65 -12.42 6.35
N TRP A 99 -3.91 -12.06 7.59
CA TRP A 99 -5.22 -12.13 8.22
C TRP A 99 -5.80 -10.73 8.33
N GLU A 100 -7.08 -10.61 8.01
CA GLU A 100 -7.80 -9.35 8.12
C GLU A 100 -9.20 -9.60 8.64
N ALA A 101 -9.68 -8.73 9.52
CA ALA A 101 -11.07 -8.72 9.96
C ALA A 101 -11.55 -7.27 10.06
N GLY A 102 -12.81 -7.05 9.70
CA GLY A 102 -13.33 -5.69 9.68
C GLY A 102 -14.83 -5.59 9.57
N THR A 103 -15.27 -4.36 9.47
CA THR A 103 -16.67 -4.01 9.22
C THR A 103 -16.77 -3.00 8.08
N LYS A 104 -17.85 -3.06 7.32
CA LYS A 104 -18.17 -2.13 6.23
C LYS A 104 -19.60 -1.66 6.36
N TYR A 105 -19.78 -0.38 6.10
CA TYR A 105 -21.07 0.28 6.00
C TYR A 105 -21.21 0.97 4.63
N ALA A 106 -22.31 0.76 3.94
CA ALA A 106 -22.59 1.40 2.65
C ALA A 106 -24.08 1.63 2.49
N ARG A 107 -24.56 2.81 2.81
CA ARG A 107 -25.97 3.20 2.70
C ARG A 107 -26.13 4.71 2.72
N ASP A 108 -27.18 5.20 2.06
CA ASP A 108 -27.66 6.60 2.12
C ASP A 108 -26.57 7.64 1.79
N GLY A 109 -25.69 7.33 0.81
CA GLY A 109 -24.61 8.21 0.39
C GLY A 109 -23.38 8.19 1.30
N TRP A 110 -23.34 7.30 2.30
CA TRP A 110 -22.19 7.03 3.17
C TRP A 110 -21.55 5.69 2.85
N THR A 111 -20.24 5.66 2.86
CA THR A 111 -19.45 4.44 2.93
C THR A 111 -18.41 4.59 4.05
N ALA A 112 -18.25 3.57 4.84
CA ALA A 112 -17.23 3.52 5.89
C ALA A 112 -16.70 2.09 6.02
N SER A 113 -15.43 1.96 6.35
CA SER A 113 -14.81 0.68 6.71
C SER A 113 -13.85 0.85 7.87
N ALA A 114 -13.76 -0.19 8.67
CA ALA A 114 -12.74 -0.35 9.70
C ALA A 114 -12.20 -1.77 9.62
N ALA A 115 -10.88 -1.93 9.55
CA ALA A 115 -10.22 -3.21 9.45
C ALA A 115 -9.02 -3.29 10.38
N VAL A 116 -8.79 -4.47 10.95
CA VAL A 116 -7.54 -4.83 11.62
C VAL A 116 -6.85 -5.92 10.81
N PHE A 117 -5.53 -5.85 10.71
CA PHE A 117 -4.76 -6.80 9.92
C PHE A 117 -3.47 -7.26 10.61
N ASP A 118 -3.00 -8.44 10.24
CA ASP A 118 -1.70 -9.01 10.59
C ASP A 118 -1.09 -9.61 9.31
N LEU A 119 -0.08 -8.95 8.77
CA LEU A 119 0.67 -9.35 7.58
C LEU A 119 2.06 -9.84 7.99
N ARG A 120 2.47 -10.99 7.47
CA ARG A 120 3.83 -11.53 7.63
C ARG A 120 4.45 -11.81 6.29
N LYS A 121 5.68 -11.37 6.12
CA LYS A 121 6.52 -11.61 4.94
C LYS A 121 7.73 -12.44 5.36
N ARG A 122 7.99 -13.55 4.65
CA ARG A 122 9.05 -14.52 4.94
C ARG A 122 9.96 -14.72 3.75
N ASN A 123 11.06 -15.46 3.98
CA ASN A 123 12.10 -15.74 3.00
C ASN A 123 12.78 -14.46 2.49
N ILE A 124 12.92 -13.47 3.36
CA ILE A 124 13.63 -12.23 3.03
C ILE A 124 15.13 -12.52 3.12
N ALA A 125 15.85 -12.17 2.07
CA ALA A 125 17.29 -12.35 2.03
C ALA A 125 17.99 -11.41 3.04
N ALA A 126 18.72 -12.01 3.99
CA ALA A 126 19.54 -11.32 4.98
C ALA A 126 21.04 -11.67 4.74
N ALA A 127 21.96 -10.87 5.27
CA ALA A 127 23.39 -11.17 5.18
C ALA A 127 23.71 -12.53 5.82
N ASP A 128 24.59 -13.31 5.18
CA ASP A 128 25.08 -14.59 5.74
C ASP A 128 26.06 -14.23 6.89
N PRO A 129 25.81 -14.71 8.12
CA PRO A 129 26.68 -14.39 9.26
C PRO A 129 28.02 -15.11 9.25
N VAL A 130 28.20 -16.13 8.39
CA VAL A 130 29.40 -16.97 8.29
C VAL A 130 30.18 -16.68 7.01
N ASN A 131 29.48 -16.49 5.89
CA ASN A 131 30.07 -16.32 4.56
C ASN A 131 29.88 -14.89 4.08
N ASP A 132 30.92 -14.07 4.23
CA ASP A 132 30.87 -12.65 3.86
C ASP A 132 30.53 -12.45 2.38
N GLY A 133 29.71 -11.45 2.09
CA GLY A 133 29.23 -11.15 0.74
C GLY A 133 28.07 -12.02 0.24
N TYR A 134 27.70 -13.06 0.97
CA TYR A 134 26.55 -13.92 0.65
C TYR A 134 25.31 -13.57 1.47
N LYS A 135 24.18 -14.22 1.11
CA LYS A 135 22.88 -14.03 1.79
C LYS A 135 22.24 -15.37 2.09
N VAL A 136 21.38 -15.37 3.10
CA VAL A 136 20.55 -16.52 3.51
C VAL A 136 19.10 -16.08 3.65
N LEU A 137 18.15 -17.03 3.44
CA LEU A 137 16.70 -16.76 3.49
C LEU A 137 16.13 -17.00 4.89
N VAL A 138 16.47 -16.14 5.84
CA VAL A 138 15.96 -16.25 7.22
C VAL A 138 15.15 -15.05 7.66
N GLY A 139 15.11 -13.98 6.85
CA GLY A 139 14.43 -12.75 7.21
C GLY A 139 12.91 -12.95 7.27
N GLU A 140 12.29 -12.41 8.33
CA GLU A 140 10.85 -12.28 8.45
C GLU A 140 10.51 -10.87 8.94
N GLN A 141 9.47 -10.30 8.34
CA GLN A 141 8.91 -9.00 8.70
C GLN A 141 7.42 -9.16 8.97
N ARG A 142 6.92 -8.35 9.90
CA ARG A 142 5.52 -8.31 10.27
C ARG A 142 5.01 -6.88 10.23
N ALA A 143 3.81 -6.71 9.70
CA ALA A 143 3.03 -5.48 9.79
C ALA A 143 1.64 -5.81 10.36
N ARG A 144 1.19 -5.03 11.34
CA ARG A 144 -0.14 -5.15 11.92
C ARG A 144 -0.70 -3.77 12.23
N GLY A 145 -2.00 -3.64 12.11
CA GLY A 145 -2.57 -2.32 12.29
C GLY A 145 -4.07 -2.26 12.23
N LEU A 146 -4.52 -1.01 12.18
CA LEU A 146 -5.91 -0.61 12.01
C LEU A 146 -5.98 0.33 10.81
N GLU A 147 -6.95 0.10 9.95
CA GLU A 147 -7.29 0.98 8.84
C GLU A 147 -8.74 1.45 8.99
N LEU A 148 -8.96 2.73 8.80
CA LEU A 148 -10.26 3.37 8.82
C LEU A 148 -10.43 4.15 7.52
N GLU A 149 -11.53 3.94 6.83
CA GLU A 149 -11.90 4.71 5.64
C GLU A 149 -13.33 5.20 5.76
N ALA A 150 -13.58 6.39 5.26
CA ALA A 150 -14.93 6.93 5.16
C ALA A 150 -15.07 7.83 3.94
N ALA A 151 -16.22 7.75 3.29
CA ALA A 151 -16.63 8.71 2.27
C ALA A 151 -18.10 9.01 2.42
N ALA A 152 -18.49 10.26 2.13
CA ALA A 152 -19.89 10.65 2.10
C ALA A 152 -20.17 11.69 1.04
N GLU A 153 -21.38 11.64 0.52
CA GLU A 153 -21.97 12.67 -0.33
C GLU A 153 -23.22 13.20 0.35
N LEU A 154 -23.15 14.44 0.83
CA LEU A 154 -24.21 15.09 1.57
C LEU A 154 -25.16 15.86 0.62
N LYS A 155 -26.41 15.98 1.04
CA LYS A 155 -27.44 16.68 0.23
C LYS A 155 -27.14 18.17 -0.02
N ASN A 156 -26.28 18.79 0.79
CA ASN A 156 -25.85 20.18 0.64
C ASN A 156 -24.70 20.38 -0.38
N GLY A 157 -24.36 19.33 -1.16
CA GLY A 157 -23.30 19.36 -2.16
C GLY A 157 -21.90 19.12 -1.61
N LEU A 158 -21.75 18.82 -0.32
CA LEU A 158 -20.48 18.48 0.30
C LEU A 158 -20.19 16.99 0.10
N LYS A 159 -19.03 16.69 -0.46
CA LYS A 159 -18.47 15.33 -0.55
C LYS A 159 -17.18 15.30 0.23
N PHE A 160 -16.94 14.27 1.01
CA PHE A 160 -15.65 14.07 1.64
C PHE A 160 -15.20 12.62 1.53
N THR A 161 -13.89 12.42 1.54
CA THR A 161 -13.23 11.13 1.67
C THR A 161 -12.13 11.26 2.71
N GLY A 162 -11.99 10.25 3.55
CA GLY A 162 -10.94 10.21 4.56
C GLY A 162 -10.43 8.81 4.73
N ALA A 163 -9.12 8.69 4.97
CA ALA A 163 -8.47 7.43 5.32
C ALA A 163 -7.46 7.68 6.45
N TYR A 164 -7.46 6.79 7.43
CA TYR A 164 -6.49 6.78 8.51
C TYR A 164 -5.92 5.37 8.65
N ALA A 165 -4.61 5.27 8.76
CA ALA A 165 -3.91 4.02 9.04
C ALA A 165 -3.02 4.15 10.28
N TYR A 166 -3.14 3.19 11.18
CA TYR A 166 -2.17 2.90 12.21
C TYR A 166 -1.46 1.61 11.85
N THR A 167 -0.14 1.65 11.62
CA THR A 167 0.66 0.50 11.20
C THR A 167 1.86 0.32 12.11
N LYS A 168 1.92 -0.79 12.82
CA LYS A 168 3.12 -1.22 13.55
C LYS A 168 3.85 -2.26 12.72
N THR A 169 5.07 -1.94 12.31
CA THR A 169 5.96 -2.86 11.60
C THR A 169 7.10 -3.30 12.49
N GLU A 170 7.60 -4.51 12.28
CA GLU A 170 8.77 -5.04 12.98
C GLU A 170 9.49 -6.10 12.14
N VAL A 171 10.81 -6.15 12.26
CA VAL A 171 11.61 -7.27 11.80
C VAL A 171 11.51 -8.36 12.87
N THR A 172 10.94 -9.51 12.54
CA THR A 172 10.75 -10.60 13.51
C THR A 172 11.85 -11.65 13.42
N ARG A 173 12.55 -11.74 12.28
CA ARG A 173 13.71 -12.61 12.07
C ARG A 173 14.76 -11.91 11.20
N SER A 174 16.01 -11.98 11.61
CA SER A 174 17.20 -11.54 10.88
C SER A 174 18.43 -12.27 11.39
N THR A 175 19.46 -12.38 10.58
CA THR A 175 20.81 -12.80 11.00
C THR A 175 21.50 -11.75 11.85
N ASN A 176 21.10 -10.49 11.75
CA ASN A 176 21.56 -9.39 12.57
C ASN A 176 20.61 -9.18 13.77
N ALA A 177 21.02 -9.60 14.96
CA ALA A 177 20.21 -9.47 16.17
C ALA A 177 19.77 -8.03 16.49
N ARG A 178 20.51 -7.01 16.03
CA ARG A 178 20.17 -5.59 16.25
C ARG A 178 18.98 -5.14 15.43
N GLU A 179 18.62 -5.86 14.37
CA GLU A 179 17.46 -5.56 13.53
C GLU A 179 16.16 -6.14 14.11
N ILE A 180 16.26 -7.20 14.92
CA ILE A 180 15.09 -7.86 15.49
C ILE A 180 14.36 -6.91 16.44
N GLY A 181 13.03 -6.77 16.24
CA GLY A 181 12.18 -5.84 16.96
C GLY A 181 12.20 -4.40 16.43
N GLN A 182 13.12 -4.06 15.51
CA GLN A 182 13.13 -2.73 14.89
C GLN A 182 11.99 -2.54 13.91
N PRO A 183 11.42 -1.33 13.82
CA PRO A 183 10.42 -1.02 12.80
C PRO A 183 11.04 -1.03 11.40
N LEU A 184 10.21 -1.28 10.38
CA LEU A 184 10.65 -1.15 8.99
C LEU A 184 10.91 0.32 8.66
N ASN A 185 11.96 0.54 7.86
CA ASN A 185 12.35 1.88 7.43
C ASN A 185 11.25 2.53 6.59
N TYR A 186 11.11 3.84 6.76
CA TYR A 186 10.22 4.72 5.99
C TYR A 186 8.73 4.35 6.06
N THR A 187 8.34 3.63 7.11
CA THR A 187 6.94 3.30 7.38
C THR A 187 6.44 4.15 8.55
N PRO A 188 5.52 5.09 8.31
CA PRO A 188 4.93 5.89 9.39
C PRO A 188 3.99 5.03 10.23
N ARG A 189 3.97 5.25 11.55
CA ARG A 189 3.01 4.60 12.44
C ARG A 189 1.59 5.10 12.25
N HIS A 190 1.46 6.37 11.89
CA HIS A 190 0.18 7.04 11.69
C HIS A 190 0.21 7.76 10.35
N ALA A 191 -0.78 7.54 9.54
CA ALA A 191 -1.03 8.27 8.31
C ALA A 191 -2.50 8.66 8.24
N LEU A 192 -2.79 9.91 7.88
CA LEU A 192 -4.14 10.43 7.70
C LEU A 192 -4.20 11.21 6.40
N THR A 193 -5.23 10.97 5.62
CA THR A 193 -5.57 11.79 4.46
C THR A 193 -7.06 12.09 4.51
N VAL A 194 -7.42 13.35 4.38
CA VAL A 194 -8.81 13.79 4.24
C VAL A 194 -8.89 14.73 3.06
N TRP A 195 -9.87 14.55 2.22
CA TRP A 195 -10.20 15.45 1.13
C TRP A 195 -11.69 15.77 1.13
N SER A 196 -12.02 17.03 0.91
CA SER A 196 -13.39 17.52 0.81
C SER A 196 -13.58 18.30 -0.48
N ASN A 197 -14.72 18.13 -1.12
CA ASN A 197 -15.20 18.93 -2.24
C ASN A 197 -16.59 19.46 -1.91
N TRP A 198 -16.77 20.76 -2.02
CA TRP A 198 -18.04 21.39 -1.78
C TRP A 198 -18.54 22.07 -3.05
N ARG A 199 -19.56 21.50 -3.65
CA ARG A 199 -20.30 22.11 -4.74
C ARG A 199 -21.28 23.12 -4.14
N LEU A 200 -21.06 24.40 -4.41
CA LEU A 200 -21.83 25.48 -3.78
C LEU A 200 -23.30 25.39 -4.22
N PRO A 201 -24.27 25.29 -3.29
CA PRO A 201 -25.70 25.23 -3.65
C PRO A 201 -26.17 26.48 -4.41
N GLN A 202 -25.66 27.65 -4.05
CA GLN A 202 -26.00 28.94 -4.68
C GLN A 202 -25.33 29.14 -6.04
N MET A 203 -24.22 28.42 -6.31
CA MET A 203 -23.48 28.48 -7.58
C MET A 203 -23.02 27.05 -7.96
N PRO A 204 -23.93 26.19 -8.48
CA PRO A 204 -23.63 24.76 -8.71
C PRO A 204 -22.52 24.51 -9.74
N ALA A 205 -22.16 25.51 -10.54
CA ALA A 205 -21.00 25.44 -11.43
C ALA A 205 -19.66 25.48 -10.67
N LEU A 206 -19.64 26.00 -9.43
CA LEU A 206 -18.43 26.19 -8.63
C LEU A 206 -18.28 25.09 -7.59
N THR A 207 -17.11 24.47 -7.57
CA THR A 207 -16.72 23.47 -6.56
C THR A 207 -15.43 23.92 -5.89
N LEU A 208 -15.44 23.97 -4.57
CA LEU A 208 -14.26 24.23 -3.75
C LEU A 208 -13.72 22.90 -3.23
N GLY A 209 -12.42 22.69 -3.33
CA GLY A 209 -11.74 21.50 -2.80
C GLY A 209 -10.71 21.89 -1.75
N ALA A 210 -10.63 21.12 -0.67
CA ALA A 210 -9.58 21.25 0.33
C ALA A 210 -9.22 19.87 0.90
N GLY A 211 -7.94 19.66 1.16
CA GLY A 211 -7.46 18.41 1.72
C GLY A 211 -6.30 18.59 2.67
N VAL A 212 -6.16 17.64 3.58
CA VAL A 212 -5.05 17.56 4.52
C VAL A 212 -4.44 16.17 4.47
N ARG A 213 -3.12 16.10 4.49
CA ARG A 213 -2.35 14.87 4.64
C ARG A 213 -1.38 15.02 5.81
N TYR A 214 -1.52 14.11 6.77
CA TYR A 214 -0.60 13.94 7.87
C TYR A 214 0.16 12.63 7.71
N VAL A 215 1.46 12.67 7.89
CA VAL A 215 2.35 11.50 7.94
C VAL A 215 3.13 11.58 9.23
N GLY A 216 3.01 10.56 10.05
CA GLY A 216 3.70 10.45 11.32
C GLY A 216 5.22 10.30 11.15
N LYS A 217 5.93 10.38 12.27
CA LYS A 217 7.37 10.12 12.33
C LYS A 217 7.70 8.76 11.73
N GLN A 218 8.75 8.69 10.88
CA GLN A 218 9.19 7.48 10.22
C GLN A 218 10.59 7.11 10.69
N HIS A 219 10.84 5.83 10.88
CA HIS A 219 12.17 5.30 11.13
C HIS A 219 12.98 5.36 9.84
N GLY A 220 14.12 6.02 9.84
CA GLY A 220 14.97 6.14 8.65
C GLY A 220 15.94 4.97 8.50
N ASN A 221 16.55 4.59 9.59
CA ASN A 221 17.35 3.41 9.88
C ASN A 221 17.74 3.51 11.37
N SER A 222 18.67 2.70 11.86
CA SER A 222 19.12 2.77 13.26
C SER A 222 19.70 4.14 13.70
N ALA A 223 20.01 5.04 12.78
CA ALA A 223 20.71 6.30 13.05
C ALA A 223 19.83 7.53 13.06
N PHE A 224 18.67 7.54 12.41
CA PHE A 224 17.84 8.75 12.31
C PHE A 224 16.34 8.47 12.10
N TYR A 225 15.54 9.52 12.29
CA TYR A 225 14.09 9.52 12.00
C TYR A 225 13.75 10.68 11.10
N LEU A 226 12.82 10.45 10.19
CA LEU A 226 12.16 11.52 9.45
C LEU A 226 11.05 12.11 10.33
N PRO A 227 11.01 13.44 10.51
CA PRO A 227 9.98 14.10 11.31
C PRO A 227 8.59 13.91 10.73
N ALA A 228 7.57 13.93 11.57
CA ALA A 228 6.19 14.00 11.13
C ALA A 228 5.90 15.32 10.41
N TYR A 229 4.99 15.27 9.44
CA TYR A 229 4.55 16.46 8.73
C TYR A 229 3.06 16.45 8.41
N THR A 230 2.53 17.67 8.23
CA THR A 230 1.18 17.92 7.73
C THR A 230 1.26 18.88 6.56
N VAL A 231 0.62 18.55 5.45
CA VAL A 231 0.47 19.43 4.29
C VAL A 231 -0.99 19.58 3.94
N MET A 232 -1.35 20.76 3.44
CA MET A 232 -2.71 21.05 2.98
C MET A 232 -2.69 21.45 1.52
N ASP A 233 -3.69 20.99 0.79
CA ASP A 233 -3.92 21.28 -0.61
C ASP A 233 -5.30 21.93 -0.76
N ALA A 234 -5.47 22.78 -1.78
CA ALA A 234 -6.75 23.38 -2.09
C ALA A 234 -6.98 23.45 -3.59
N SER A 235 -8.23 23.54 -4.00
CA SER A 235 -8.60 23.69 -5.41
C SER A 235 -9.90 24.45 -5.57
N VAL A 236 -10.08 25.04 -6.74
CA VAL A 236 -11.33 25.61 -7.20
C VAL A 236 -11.60 25.09 -8.60
N SER A 237 -12.81 24.61 -8.86
CA SER A 237 -13.23 24.11 -10.17
C SER A 237 -14.50 24.84 -10.60
N TYR A 238 -14.50 25.33 -11.83
CA TYR A 238 -15.69 25.85 -12.50
C TYR A 238 -16.08 24.90 -13.64
N THR A 239 -17.32 24.41 -13.62
CA THR A 239 -17.85 23.49 -14.62
C THR A 239 -18.92 24.20 -15.46
N HIS A 240 -18.69 24.26 -16.76
CA HIS A 240 -19.67 24.68 -17.78
C HIS A 240 -20.24 23.44 -18.46
N THR A 241 -21.14 23.62 -19.42
CA THR A 241 -21.85 22.51 -20.09
C THR A 241 -20.91 21.41 -20.61
N ASN A 242 -19.84 21.78 -21.30
CA ASN A 242 -18.94 20.85 -21.97
C ASN A 242 -17.45 21.03 -21.60
N TRP A 243 -17.15 21.84 -20.59
CA TRP A 243 -15.77 21.99 -20.11
C TRP A 243 -15.73 22.23 -18.60
N ARG A 244 -14.59 21.91 -18.00
CA ARG A 244 -14.26 22.20 -16.59
C ARG A 244 -12.88 22.80 -16.51
N LEU A 245 -12.78 23.95 -15.86
CA LEU A 245 -11.50 24.57 -15.49
C LEU A 245 -11.26 24.31 -14.01
N THR A 246 -10.09 23.80 -13.67
CA THR A 246 -9.68 23.55 -12.29
C THR A 246 -8.35 24.25 -12.03
N ALA A 247 -8.29 25.11 -11.02
CA ALA A 247 -7.06 25.64 -10.47
C ALA A 247 -6.80 24.98 -9.11
N GLY A 248 -5.59 24.51 -8.90
CA GLY A 248 -5.18 23.84 -7.68
C GLY A 248 -3.88 24.37 -7.11
N VAL A 249 -3.73 24.30 -5.80
CA VAL A 249 -2.48 24.54 -5.08
C VAL A 249 -2.18 23.35 -4.18
N LYS A 250 -0.99 22.79 -4.34
CA LYS A 250 -0.45 21.76 -3.45
C LYS A 250 0.50 22.40 -2.45
N ASN A 251 0.54 21.86 -1.23
CA ASN A 251 1.29 22.41 -0.12
C ASN A 251 1.00 23.90 0.08
N LEU A 252 -0.27 24.22 0.32
CA LEU A 252 -0.82 25.58 0.39
C LEU A 252 0.01 26.54 1.28
N PHE A 253 0.51 26.03 2.42
CA PHE A 253 1.29 26.81 3.37
C PHE A 253 2.81 26.77 3.13
N ASN A 254 3.24 26.20 1.98
CA ASN A 254 4.65 26.05 1.61
C ASN A 254 5.52 25.44 2.71
N ARG A 255 5.01 24.41 3.39
CA ARG A 255 5.72 23.75 4.47
C ARG A 255 6.89 22.96 3.91
N SER A 256 8.08 23.14 4.49
CA SER A 256 9.22 22.27 4.23
C SER A 256 9.08 20.96 5.01
N TYR A 257 9.27 19.83 4.34
CA TYR A 257 9.19 18.49 4.92
C TYR A 257 10.06 17.51 4.15
N TYR A 258 10.29 16.33 4.73
CA TYR A 258 10.97 15.22 4.05
C TYR A 258 9.94 14.18 3.66
N ALA A 259 9.85 13.90 2.35
CA ALA A 259 8.92 12.92 1.80
C ALA A 259 9.40 11.47 1.99
N GLY A 260 10.72 11.27 2.15
CA GLY A 260 11.33 9.97 2.31
C GLY A 260 12.85 10.07 2.42
N ALA A 261 13.53 8.92 2.34
CA ALA A 261 14.97 8.87 2.20
C ALA A 261 15.36 7.78 1.21
N VAL A 262 16.45 7.98 0.48
CA VAL A 262 16.97 7.04 -0.53
C VAL A 262 17.94 6.05 0.12
N ARG A 263 18.77 6.53 1.05
CA ARG A 263 19.74 5.76 1.84
C ARG A 263 20.13 6.54 3.08
N THR A 264 20.94 5.94 3.95
CA THR A 264 21.50 6.61 5.13
C THR A 264 22.10 7.97 4.77
N GLY A 265 21.61 9.03 5.41
CA GLY A 265 22.09 10.39 5.22
C GLY A 265 21.61 11.11 3.95
N VAL A 266 20.84 10.44 3.09
CA VAL A 266 20.28 11.05 1.87
C VAL A 266 18.76 11.07 1.96
N VAL A 267 18.21 12.24 2.29
CA VAL A 267 16.76 12.47 2.41
C VAL A 267 16.19 13.10 1.16
N SER A 268 14.94 12.77 0.83
CA SER A 268 14.20 13.36 -0.28
C SER A 268 13.32 14.49 0.26
N PRO A 269 13.54 15.76 -0.12
CA PRO A 269 12.67 16.85 0.27
C PRO A 269 11.27 16.65 -0.32
N GLY A 270 10.26 17.09 0.40
CA GLY A 270 8.90 17.17 -0.08
C GLY A 270 8.74 18.31 -1.11
N MET A 271 7.71 18.20 -1.94
CA MET A 271 7.41 19.20 -2.95
C MET A 271 7.05 20.53 -2.30
N PRO A 272 7.67 21.67 -2.70
CA PRO A 272 7.25 22.98 -2.26
C PRO A 272 5.85 23.32 -2.75
N ARG A 273 5.32 24.49 -2.37
CA ARG A 273 4.04 24.97 -2.90
C ARG A 273 4.08 24.98 -4.42
N ASN A 274 3.09 24.36 -5.01
CA ASN A 274 2.99 24.19 -6.45
C ASN A 274 1.58 24.53 -6.92
N PHE A 275 1.45 25.25 -8.01
CA PHE A 275 0.19 25.61 -8.64
C PHE A 275 -0.01 24.82 -9.92
N ASN A 276 -1.23 24.39 -10.16
CA ASN A 276 -1.61 23.73 -11.41
C ASN A 276 -2.96 24.27 -11.91
N VAL A 277 -3.09 24.33 -13.24
CA VAL A 277 -4.36 24.66 -13.90
C VAL A 277 -4.63 23.57 -14.92
N THR A 278 -5.85 23.05 -14.93
CA THR A 278 -6.29 21.99 -15.83
C THR A 278 -7.60 22.40 -16.49
N LEU A 279 -7.63 22.35 -17.82
CA LEU A 279 -8.85 22.47 -18.61
C LEU A 279 -9.23 21.09 -19.14
N LYS A 280 -10.43 20.64 -18.82
CA LYS A 280 -11.00 19.39 -19.34
C LYS A 280 -12.21 19.70 -20.20
N TYR A 281 -12.21 19.19 -21.43
CA TYR A 281 -13.33 19.30 -22.37
C TYR A 281 -14.03 17.95 -22.49
N PHE A 282 -15.37 17.99 -22.54
CA PHE A 282 -16.22 16.81 -22.70
C PHE A 282 -16.87 16.88 -24.11
N PHE A 283 -16.61 15.89 -24.92
CA PHE A 283 -17.15 15.74 -26.28
C PHE A 283 -18.52 15.08 -26.25
#